data_e309b9d21d25949521e07a240ac7de6a
#
_entry.id   e309b9d21d25949521e07a240ac7de6a
#
_cell.length_a   1.000
_cell.length_b   1.000
_cell.length_c   1.000
_cell.angle_alpha   90.00
_cell.angle_beta   90.00
_cell.angle_gamma   90.00
#
_symmetry.space_group_name_H-M   'P 1'
#
loop_
_entity.id
_entity.type
_entity.pdbx_description
1 polymer ?
#
loop_
_entity_poly.entity_id
_entity_poly.type
_entity_poly.pdbx_seq_one_letter_code
_entity_poly.pdbx_strand_id
1 'polypeptide(L)'
;MSVASRIRTQPVGSSAIRGDPYSVFVIKEGYAYPDRDGNTKADGSITLLKGRQAVLVDTGNPWDKGVILQGLGGHGLEPEDVSFVVCTHGHSDHVGNLNLFPQATVIVSYDVCRRDVYLSHDFRAGLPFKIDDGVEVFATPGHCGSDVSVLVRGTEEGTVVVAGDLFEREDDEGSWQPLSENPELQAKHRDRVRSLADVIIPGHGAPFRVIKEREPAL
;
A
#
# COMPACT_ATOMS: atom_id res chain seq x y z
N MET A 1 -11.03 31.25 -7.69
CA MET A 1 -11.19 30.18 -6.68
C MET A 1 -11.53 28.92 -7.45
N SER A 2 -10.55 28.04 -7.64
CA SER A 2 -10.77 26.73 -8.30
C SER A 2 -11.64 25.89 -7.38
N VAL A 3 -12.81 25.48 -7.84
CA VAL A 3 -13.60 24.44 -7.18
C VAL A 3 -12.81 23.15 -7.37
N ALA A 4 -12.09 22.73 -6.33
CA ALA A 4 -11.47 21.43 -6.33
C ALA A 4 -12.59 20.42 -6.59
N SER A 5 -12.55 19.72 -7.71
CA SER A 5 -13.46 18.61 -8.03
C SER A 5 -13.38 17.63 -6.88
N ARG A 6 -14.46 17.50 -6.13
CA ARG A 6 -14.55 16.57 -4.99
C ARG A 6 -14.51 15.17 -5.56
N ILE A 7 -13.34 14.53 -5.49
CA ILE A 7 -13.19 13.13 -5.91
C ILE A 7 -14.07 12.31 -4.96
N ARG A 8 -15.04 11.61 -5.52
CA ARG A 8 -15.92 10.72 -4.76
C ARG A 8 -15.23 9.38 -4.57
N THR A 9 -15.44 8.78 -3.42
CA THR A 9 -14.98 7.43 -3.09
C THR A 9 -16.16 6.55 -2.71
N GLN A 10 -15.96 5.24 -2.71
CA GLN A 10 -16.95 4.25 -2.29
C GLN A 10 -16.22 3.01 -1.74
N PRO A 11 -16.67 2.44 -0.60
CA PRO A 11 -16.11 1.18 -0.11
C PRO A 11 -16.16 0.07 -1.16
N VAL A 12 -15.10 -0.73 -1.27
CA VAL A 12 -15.11 -1.93 -2.14
C VAL A 12 -16.02 -3.01 -1.58
N GLY A 13 -16.09 -3.11 -0.24
CA GLY A 13 -16.91 -4.12 0.45
C GLY A 13 -16.34 -5.55 0.37
N SER A 14 -15.10 -5.70 -0.09
CA SER A 14 -14.40 -6.99 -0.17
C SER A 14 -12.92 -6.82 0.13
N SER A 15 -12.35 -7.78 0.86
CA SER A 15 -10.90 -7.90 1.08
C SER A 15 -10.19 -8.67 -0.05
N ALA A 16 -10.93 -9.18 -1.05
CA ALA A 16 -10.39 -9.94 -2.16
C ALA A 16 -10.79 -9.31 -3.49
N ILE A 17 -9.79 -8.94 -4.30
CA ILE A 17 -9.95 -8.41 -5.64
C ILE A 17 -9.28 -9.39 -6.59
N ARG A 18 -10.08 -10.07 -7.43
CA ARG A 18 -9.58 -11.05 -8.40
C ARG A 18 -8.91 -10.36 -9.57
N GLY A 19 -8.02 -11.08 -10.26
CA GLY A 19 -7.36 -10.57 -11.45
C GLY A 19 -6.42 -11.59 -12.10
N ASP A 20 -5.94 -11.23 -13.28
CA ASP A 20 -4.92 -11.94 -14.04
C ASP A 20 -3.93 -10.88 -14.61
N PRO A 21 -2.64 -10.95 -14.34
CA PRO A 21 -1.92 -12.05 -13.67
C PRO A 21 -1.91 -11.99 -12.14
N TYR A 22 -2.51 -10.98 -11.50
CA TYR A 22 -2.49 -10.84 -10.05
C TYR A 22 -3.88 -10.66 -9.46
N SER A 23 -4.15 -11.40 -8.38
CA SER A 23 -5.23 -11.11 -7.43
C SER A 23 -4.65 -10.42 -6.19
N VAL A 24 -5.44 -9.54 -5.59
CA VAL A 24 -5.07 -8.76 -4.41
C VAL A 24 -5.93 -9.20 -3.23
N PHE A 25 -5.31 -9.49 -2.11
CA PHE A 25 -5.98 -9.95 -0.89
C PHE A 25 -5.52 -9.10 0.30
N VAL A 26 -6.43 -8.38 0.92
CA VAL A 26 -6.16 -7.70 2.18
C VAL A 26 -6.25 -8.74 3.29
N ILE A 27 -5.08 -9.22 3.76
CA ILE A 27 -4.96 -10.20 4.86
C ILE A 27 -5.45 -9.58 6.15
N LYS A 28 -5.16 -8.29 6.34
CA LYS A 28 -5.54 -7.53 7.52
C LYS A 28 -5.84 -6.09 7.12
N GLU A 29 -7.00 -5.60 7.49
CA GLU A 29 -7.30 -4.17 7.43
C GLU A 29 -6.67 -3.49 8.65
N GLY A 30 -5.92 -2.41 8.39
CA GLY A 30 -5.32 -1.59 9.42
C GLY A 30 -6.34 -0.69 10.12
N TYR A 31 -5.89 -0.05 11.20
CA TYR A 31 -6.66 0.97 11.92
C TYR A 31 -5.74 2.03 12.52
N ALA A 32 -6.23 3.25 12.63
CA ALA A 32 -5.62 4.32 13.40
C ALA A 32 -6.70 5.15 14.09
N TYR A 33 -6.61 5.30 15.41
CA TYR A 33 -7.55 6.08 16.22
C TYR A 33 -6.90 6.57 17.52
N PRO A 34 -7.34 7.72 18.08
CA PRO A 34 -6.87 8.18 19.37
C PRO A 34 -7.36 7.28 20.51
N ASP A 35 -6.51 6.98 21.48
CA ASP A 35 -6.90 6.34 22.72
C ASP A 35 -7.48 7.37 23.73
N ARG A 36 -7.85 6.88 24.94
CA ARG A 36 -8.44 7.73 25.98
C ARG A 36 -7.47 8.75 26.56
N ASP A 37 -6.17 8.53 26.41
CA ASP A 37 -5.10 9.36 26.94
C ASP A 37 -4.57 10.35 25.88
N GLY A 38 -5.13 10.32 24.67
CA GLY A 38 -4.74 11.17 23.55
C GLY A 38 -3.56 10.65 22.73
N ASN A 39 -3.09 9.42 22.98
CA ASN A 39 -2.13 8.75 22.11
C ASN A 39 -2.80 8.15 20.91
N THR A 40 -2.06 7.94 19.82
CA THR A 40 -2.57 7.22 18.64
C THR A 40 -2.30 5.72 18.81
N LYS A 41 -3.37 4.93 18.64
CA LYS A 41 -3.28 3.49 18.39
C LYS A 41 -3.33 3.25 16.90
N ALA A 42 -2.30 2.61 16.35
CA ALA A 42 -2.20 2.31 14.95
C ALA A 42 -1.72 0.88 14.70
N ASP A 43 -2.17 0.33 13.59
CA ASP A 43 -1.77 -0.98 13.09
C ASP A 43 -1.99 -1.02 11.58
N GLY A 44 -0.92 -1.23 10.81
CA GLY A 44 -0.94 -1.13 9.35
C GLY A 44 -1.72 -2.25 8.67
N SER A 45 -2.31 -1.94 7.52
CA SER A 45 -2.90 -2.93 6.62
C SER A 45 -1.83 -3.86 6.07
N ILE A 46 -2.18 -5.16 5.89
CA ILE A 46 -1.29 -6.16 5.30
C ILE A 46 -1.95 -6.70 4.04
N THR A 47 -1.29 -6.58 2.91
CA THR A 47 -1.86 -6.96 1.60
C THR A 47 -0.98 -7.99 0.89
N LEU A 48 -1.58 -9.08 0.44
CA LEU A 48 -0.96 -10.10 -0.41
C LEU A 48 -1.35 -9.88 -1.87
N LEU A 49 -0.36 -9.78 -2.74
CA LEU A 49 -0.52 -9.86 -4.19
C LEU A 49 -0.12 -11.27 -4.62
N LYS A 50 -1.06 -12.04 -5.14
CA LYS A 50 -0.83 -13.42 -5.56
C LYS A 50 -1.00 -13.55 -7.08
N GLY A 51 0.07 -13.92 -7.76
CA GLY A 51 0.12 -14.07 -9.21
C GLY A 51 1.36 -14.80 -9.67
N ARG A 52 2.07 -14.25 -10.65
CA ARG A 52 3.37 -14.79 -11.11
C ARG A 52 4.42 -14.78 -10.01
N GLN A 53 4.34 -13.81 -9.15
CA GLN A 53 5.12 -13.71 -7.91
C GLN A 53 4.16 -13.63 -6.73
N ALA A 54 4.60 -14.03 -5.54
CA ALA A 54 3.92 -13.69 -4.30
C ALA A 54 4.60 -12.45 -3.71
N VAL A 55 3.85 -11.36 -3.57
CA VAL A 55 4.33 -10.09 -3.02
C VAL A 55 3.50 -9.76 -1.78
N LEU A 56 4.16 -9.54 -0.65
CA LEU A 56 3.51 -9.04 0.55
C LEU A 56 3.78 -7.53 0.66
N VAL A 57 2.74 -6.73 0.84
CA VAL A 57 2.85 -5.28 1.07
C VAL A 57 2.48 -4.99 2.51
N ASP A 58 3.43 -4.41 3.22
CA ASP A 58 3.50 -4.18 4.66
C ASP A 58 3.42 -5.47 5.50
N THR A 59 3.94 -5.41 6.71
CA THR A 59 4.09 -6.59 7.58
C THR A 59 3.53 -6.38 8.99
N GLY A 60 2.68 -5.38 9.16
CA GLY A 60 1.98 -5.11 10.41
C GLY A 60 2.91 -4.80 11.59
N ASN A 61 2.34 -4.83 12.76
CA ASN A 61 3.04 -4.71 14.05
C ASN A 61 3.80 -6.01 14.41
N PRO A 62 4.79 -5.97 15.33
CA PRO A 62 5.58 -7.14 15.73
C PRO A 62 4.75 -8.35 16.23
N TRP A 63 3.53 -8.14 16.70
CA TRP A 63 2.64 -9.20 17.18
C TRP A 63 1.76 -9.80 16.07
N ASP A 64 1.78 -9.29 14.82
CA ASP A 64 0.95 -9.75 13.71
C ASP A 64 1.48 -10.99 12.98
N LYS A 65 2.58 -11.58 13.44
CA LYS A 65 3.12 -12.83 12.88
C LYS A 65 2.04 -13.89 12.62
N GLY A 66 1.15 -14.13 13.60
CA GLY A 66 0.10 -15.13 13.49
C GLY A 66 -0.90 -14.84 12.38
N VAL A 67 -1.27 -13.56 12.21
CA VAL A 67 -2.18 -13.08 11.15
C VAL A 67 -1.55 -13.28 9.78
N ILE A 68 -0.26 -12.95 9.63
CA ILE A 68 0.47 -13.13 8.37
C ILE A 68 0.52 -14.60 7.98
N LEU A 69 0.95 -15.49 8.89
CA LEU A 69 1.05 -16.93 8.61
C LEU A 69 -0.30 -17.54 8.27
N GLN A 70 -1.36 -17.18 9.00
CA GLN A 70 -2.71 -17.65 8.71
C GLN A 70 -3.21 -17.12 7.35
N GLY A 71 -2.94 -15.84 7.04
CA GLY A 71 -3.31 -15.23 5.77
C GLY A 71 -2.61 -15.90 4.58
N LEU A 72 -1.31 -16.10 4.64
CA LEU A 72 -0.56 -16.81 3.60
C LEU A 72 -1.07 -18.24 3.44
N GLY A 73 -1.19 -19.01 4.55
CA GLY A 73 -1.71 -20.39 4.53
C GLY A 73 -3.12 -20.51 3.96
N GLY A 74 -4.01 -19.54 4.23
CA GLY A 74 -5.35 -19.46 3.62
C GLY A 74 -5.33 -19.31 2.09
N HIS A 75 -4.21 -18.88 1.54
CA HIS A 75 -3.95 -18.77 0.10
C HIS A 75 -3.00 -19.86 -0.42
N GLY A 76 -2.67 -20.87 0.40
CA GLY A 76 -1.79 -21.98 0.03
C GLY A 76 -0.33 -21.56 -0.15
N LEU A 77 0.13 -20.58 0.62
CA LEU A 77 1.50 -20.07 0.61
C LEU A 77 2.13 -20.20 2.00
N GLU A 78 3.45 -20.44 1.99
CA GLU A 78 4.30 -20.31 3.17
C GLU A 78 5.17 -19.05 3.04
N PRO A 79 5.81 -18.55 4.11
CA PRO A 79 6.69 -17.38 4.02
C PRO A 79 7.80 -17.51 2.98
N GLU A 80 8.29 -18.72 2.74
CA GLU A 80 9.33 -19.03 1.76
C GLU A 80 8.89 -18.83 0.31
N ASP A 81 7.58 -18.88 0.04
CA ASP A 81 6.99 -18.65 -1.28
C ASP A 81 6.93 -17.15 -1.63
N VAL A 82 7.04 -16.27 -0.63
CA VAL A 82 7.00 -14.81 -0.83
C VAL A 82 8.30 -14.35 -1.47
N SER A 83 8.22 -13.89 -2.71
CA SER A 83 9.38 -13.44 -3.50
C SER A 83 9.78 -12.00 -3.19
N PHE A 84 8.83 -11.16 -2.85
CA PHE A 84 9.02 -9.75 -2.52
C PHE A 84 8.23 -9.36 -1.28
N VAL A 85 8.85 -8.57 -0.42
CA VAL A 85 8.17 -7.85 0.67
C VAL A 85 8.39 -6.36 0.44
N VAL A 86 7.31 -5.61 0.32
CA VAL A 86 7.36 -4.15 0.15
C VAL A 86 6.77 -3.51 1.39
N CYS A 87 7.58 -2.82 2.18
CA CYS A 87 7.09 -1.94 3.23
C CYS A 87 7.01 -0.52 2.70
N THR A 88 5.80 0.02 2.70
CA THR A 88 5.50 1.33 2.12
C THR A 88 6.35 2.43 2.72
N HIS A 89 6.64 2.32 4.02
CA HIS A 89 7.56 3.19 4.77
C HIS A 89 8.05 2.48 6.05
N GLY A 90 8.86 3.17 6.86
CA GLY A 90 9.60 2.59 7.97
C GLY A 90 8.91 2.65 9.34
N HIS A 91 7.62 3.00 9.47
CA HIS A 91 6.92 2.96 10.75
C HIS A 91 6.75 1.53 11.26
N SER A 92 6.75 1.37 12.58
CA SER A 92 6.82 0.06 13.24
C SER A 92 5.66 -0.87 12.91
N ASP A 93 4.50 -0.34 12.61
CA ASP A 93 3.28 -1.07 12.25
C ASP A 93 3.20 -1.45 10.77
N HIS A 94 4.23 -1.11 9.98
CA HIS A 94 4.41 -1.53 8.59
C HIS A 94 5.58 -2.49 8.39
N VAL A 95 6.56 -2.51 9.31
CA VAL A 95 7.81 -3.28 9.17
C VAL A 95 7.98 -4.40 10.21
N GLY A 96 6.96 -4.66 11.03
CA GLY A 96 7.08 -5.45 12.26
C GLY A 96 7.51 -6.91 12.09
N ASN A 97 7.34 -7.51 10.90
CA ASN A 97 7.58 -8.95 10.69
C ASN A 97 8.47 -9.26 9.48
N LEU A 98 9.36 -8.37 9.08
CA LEU A 98 10.32 -8.61 7.99
C LEU A 98 11.16 -9.88 8.19
N ASN A 99 11.44 -10.26 9.42
CA ASN A 99 12.19 -11.45 9.79
C ASN A 99 11.55 -12.78 9.37
N LEU A 100 10.28 -12.78 8.98
CA LEU A 100 9.61 -13.97 8.44
C LEU A 100 10.04 -14.30 7.02
N PHE A 101 10.65 -13.37 6.29
CA PHE A 101 10.92 -13.45 4.86
C PHE A 101 12.42 -13.33 4.50
N PRO A 102 13.31 -14.16 5.08
CA PRO A 102 14.76 -13.98 4.93
C PRO A 102 15.27 -14.25 3.50
N GLN A 103 14.45 -14.82 2.61
CA GLN A 103 14.82 -15.15 1.23
C GLN A 103 14.22 -14.17 0.21
N ALA A 104 13.24 -13.35 0.62
CA ALA A 104 12.60 -12.38 -0.26
C ALA A 104 13.54 -11.23 -0.64
N THR A 105 13.25 -10.58 -1.75
CA THR A 105 13.74 -9.23 -1.99
C THR A 105 12.86 -8.28 -1.18
N VAL A 106 13.48 -7.50 -0.32
CA VAL A 106 12.81 -6.57 0.59
C VAL A 106 12.98 -5.15 0.10
N ILE A 107 11.88 -4.42 0.01
CA ILE A 107 11.85 -2.99 -0.26
C ILE A 107 11.28 -2.32 1.00
N VAL A 108 12.05 -1.46 1.65
CA VAL A 108 11.57 -0.62 2.75
C VAL A 108 11.81 0.82 2.35
N SER A 109 10.74 1.57 2.13
CA SER A 109 10.90 2.91 1.58
C SER A 109 11.69 2.85 0.26
N TYR A 110 12.83 3.55 0.17
CA TYR A 110 13.68 3.57 -1.03
C TYR A 110 14.81 2.52 -1.00
N ASP A 111 14.95 1.79 0.10
CA ASP A 111 15.97 0.75 0.20
C ASP A 111 15.45 -0.56 -0.42
N VAL A 112 16.20 -1.10 -1.37
CA VAL A 112 15.94 -2.39 -1.99
C VAL A 112 17.07 -3.33 -1.60
N CYS A 113 16.77 -4.42 -0.91
CA CYS A 113 17.81 -5.35 -0.50
C CYS A 113 17.37 -6.81 -0.66
N ARG A 114 18.36 -7.69 -0.82
CA ARG A 114 18.17 -9.12 -0.73
C ARG A 114 19.28 -9.70 0.14
N ARG A 115 18.90 -10.24 1.31
CA ARG A 115 19.81 -10.59 2.39
C ARG A 115 20.64 -9.37 2.81
N ASP A 116 21.97 -9.41 2.68
CA ASP A 116 22.92 -8.36 3.01
C ASP A 116 23.38 -7.50 1.82
N VAL A 117 22.75 -7.69 0.63
CA VAL A 117 23.09 -6.94 -0.58
C VAL A 117 22.03 -5.89 -0.87
N TYR A 118 22.41 -4.61 -0.80
CA TYR A 118 21.59 -3.49 -1.24
C TYR A 118 21.69 -3.33 -2.75
N LEU A 119 20.53 -3.34 -3.42
CA LEU A 119 20.41 -3.17 -4.86
C LEU A 119 20.24 -1.68 -5.20
N SER A 120 21.02 -1.21 -6.18
CA SER A 120 20.90 0.18 -6.62
C SER A 120 19.61 0.39 -7.39
N HIS A 121 18.75 1.31 -6.92
CA HIS A 121 17.57 1.77 -7.62
C HIS A 121 17.30 3.24 -7.28
N ASP A 122 16.89 4.04 -8.27
CA ASP A 122 16.73 5.47 -8.09
C ASP A 122 15.24 5.89 -8.05
N PHE A 123 14.60 5.61 -6.92
CA PHE A 123 13.25 6.10 -6.64
C PHE A 123 13.18 7.65 -6.63
N ARG A 124 14.28 8.33 -6.28
CA ARG A 124 14.33 9.80 -6.22
C ARG A 124 14.22 10.44 -7.59
N ALA A 125 14.73 9.75 -8.63
CA ALA A 125 14.54 10.17 -10.03
C ALA A 125 13.13 9.85 -10.56
N GLY A 126 12.24 9.29 -9.73
CA GLY A 126 10.88 8.91 -10.13
C GLY A 126 10.80 7.61 -10.93
N LEU A 127 11.87 6.81 -10.96
CA LEU A 127 11.90 5.53 -11.66
C LEU A 127 11.15 4.47 -10.84
N PRO A 128 10.11 3.80 -11.38
CA PRO A 128 9.44 2.73 -10.68
C PRO A 128 10.32 1.46 -10.66
N PHE A 129 10.31 0.75 -9.54
CA PHE A 129 10.89 -0.58 -9.45
C PHE A 129 9.87 -1.60 -9.97
N LYS A 130 10.15 -2.20 -11.12
CA LYS A 130 9.28 -3.21 -11.72
C LYS A 130 9.55 -4.58 -11.12
N ILE A 131 8.55 -5.16 -10.46
CA ILE A 131 8.56 -6.57 -10.09
C ILE A 131 8.33 -7.41 -11.34
N ASP A 132 7.30 -7.05 -12.12
CA ASP A 132 7.03 -7.52 -13.49
C ASP A 132 6.10 -6.54 -14.23
N ASP A 133 5.48 -6.97 -15.35
CA ASP A 133 4.58 -6.11 -16.13
C ASP A 133 3.25 -5.80 -15.40
N GLY A 134 2.86 -6.62 -14.43
CA GLY A 134 1.61 -6.48 -13.65
C GLY A 134 1.80 -5.69 -12.35
N VAL A 135 3.02 -5.64 -11.79
CA VAL A 135 3.28 -5.04 -10.48
C VAL A 135 4.52 -4.14 -10.51
N GLU A 136 4.36 -2.90 -10.05
CA GLU A 136 5.47 -1.96 -9.88
C GLU A 136 5.38 -1.21 -8.56
N VAL A 137 6.54 -0.90 -7.97
CA VAL A 137 6.70 -0.06 -6.79
C VAL A 137 7.17 1.32 -7.23
N PHE A 138 6.53 2.38 -6.78
CA PHE A 138 6.86 3.75 -7.18
C PHE A 138 6.86 4.71 -6.00
N ALA A 139 7.69 5.74 -6.09
CA ALA A 139 7.81 6.75 -5.04
C ALA A 139 6.53 7.57 -4.86
N THR A 140 6.11 7.71 -3.62
CA THR A 140 4.96 8.54 -3.19
C THR A 140 5.25 9.28 -1.88
N PRO A 141 6.41 9.98 -1.77
CA PRO A 141 6.81 10.60 -0.51
C PRO A 141 5.84 11.68 -0.05
N GLY A 142 5.77 11.87 1.26
CA GLY A 142 4.98 12.92 1.89
C GLY A 142 4.56 12.60 3.31
N HIS A 143 4.02 11.42 3.60
CA HIS A 143 3.80 10.94 4.96
C HIS A 143 5.15 10.81 5.67
N CYS A 144 6.08 10.10 5.04
CA CYS A 144 7.52 10.16 5.33
C CYS A 144 8.28 10.67 4.09
N GLY A 145 9.60 10.94 4.25
CA GLY A 145 10.42 11.47 3.17
C GLY A 145 10.71 10.48 2.03
N SER A 146 10.38 9.19 2.17
CA SER A 146 10.73 8.13 1.23
C SER A 146 9.66 7.04 1.10
N ASP A 147 8.39 7.43 1.19
CA ASP A 147 7.28 6.47 1.01
C ASP A 147 7.23 5.92 -0.41
N VAL A 148 6.75 4.68 -0.50
CA VAL A 148 6.44 4.02 -1.77
C VAL A 148 5.03 3.47 -1.75
N SER A 149 4.44 3.35 -2.94
CA SER A 149 3.17 2.66 -3.15
C SER A 149 3.35 1.54 -4.18
N VAL A 150 2.48 0.55 -4.16
CA VAL A 150 2.52 -0.59 -5.07
C VAL A 150 1.32 -0.53 -6.01
N LEU A 151 1.59 -0.50 -7.31
CA LEU A 151 0.58 -0.49 -8.35
C LEU A 151 0.42 -1.89 -8.94
N VAL A 152 -0.83 -2.36 -9.02
CA VAL A 152 -1.23 -3.68 -9.56
C VAL A 152 -2.19 -3.47 -10.71
N ARG A 153 -1.86 -4.07 -11.86
CA ARG A 153 -2.68 -4.02 -13.08
C ARG A 153 -3.38 -5.35 -13.34
N GLY A 154 -4.44 -5.31 -14.15
CA GLY A 154 -5.14 -6.50 -14.63
C GLY A 154 -6.09 -7.10 -13.60
N THR A 155 -6.55 -6.35 -12.63
CA THR A 155 -7.61 -6.82 -11.72
C THR A 155 -9.01 -6.61 -12.33
N GLU A 156 -10.00 -7.36 -11.87
CA GLU A 156 -11.41 -7.20 -12.25
C GLU A 156 -11.96 -5.82 -11.86
N GLU A 157 -11.31 -5.15 -10.90
CA GLU A 157 -11.64 -3.82 -10.43
C GLU A 157 -10.82 -2.71 -11.12
N GLY A 158 -10.01 -3.04 -12.13
CA GLY A 158 -9.09 -2.13 -12.79
C GLY A 158 -7.72 -2.07 -12.13
N THR A 159 -7.17 -0.87 -12.00
CA THR A 159 -5.86 -0.64 -11.36
C THR A 159 -6.01 -0.49 -9.86
N VAL A 160 -5.33 -1.35 -9.10
CA VAL A 160 -5.26 -1.27 -7.64
C VAL A 160 -3.94 -0.62 -7.22
N VAL A 161 -4.00 0.32 -6.26
CA VAL A 161 -2.80 0.87 -5.62
C VAL A 161 -2.85 0.57 -4.14
N VAL A 162 -1.85 -0.17 -3.63
CA VAL A 162 -1.60 -0.31 -2.20
C VAL A 162 -0.74 0.88 -1.79
N ALA A 163 -1.32 1.78 -1.03
CA ALA A 163 -0.81 3.14 -0.90
C ALA A 163 -0.13 3.43 0.44
N GLY A 164 -0.24 2.52 1.42
CA GLY A 164 0.22 2.81 2.79
C GLY A 164 -0.40 4.11 3.32
N ASP A 165 0.32 4.83 4.13
CA ASP A 165 -0.14 6.04 4.81
C ASP A 165 -0.15 7.31 3.93
N LEU A 166 0.06 7.11 2.62
CA LEU A 166 -0.34 8.14 1.64
C LEU A 166 -1.84 8.43 1.78
N PHE A 167 -2.62 7.39 2.15
CA PHE A 167 -4.02 7.46 2.58
C PHE A 167 -4.17 6.70 3.88
N GLU A 168 -4.62 7.38 4.92
CA GLU A 168 -4.93 6.73 6.21
C GLU A 168 -6.14 5.79 6.05
N ARG A 169 -7.20 6.27 5.42
CA ARG A 169 -8.47 5.58 5.16
C ARG A 169 -9.29 6.28 4.09
N GLU A 170 -10.45 5.75 3.74
CA GLU A 170 -11.34 6.32 2.72
C GLU A 170 -11.69 7.80 3.00
N ASP A 171 -12.19 8.09 4.20
CA ASP A 171 -12.72 9.42 4.57
C ASP A 171 -11.69 10.22 5.40
N ASP A 172 -10.42 10.25 4.98
CA ASP A 172 -9.36 10.92 5.72
C ASP A 172 -9.18 12.41 5.36
N GLU A 173 -10.18 13.05 4.75
CA GLU A 173 -10.11 14.44 4.26
C GLU A 173 -9.57 15.43 5.31
N GLY A 174 -8.29 15.71 5.30
CA GLY A 174 -7.60 16.62 6.22
C GLY A 174 -7.06 15.99 7.51
N SER A 175 -7.52 14.82 7.94
CA SER A 175 -7.00 14.15 9.15
C SER A 175 -5.59 13.57 8.97
N TRP A 176 -5.16 13.35 7.73
CA TRP A 176 -3.81 12.88 7.38
C TRP A 176 -2.76 13.99 7.48
N GLN A 177 -3.14 15.28 7.33
CA GLN A 177 -2.18 16.40 7.26
C GLN A 177 -1.30 16.55 8.51
N PRO A 178 -1.84 16.43 9.75
CA PRO A 178 -1.03 16.49 10.96
C PRO A 178 -0.05 15.32 11.12
N LEU A 179 -0.26 14.21 10.38
CA LEU A 179 0.57 13.01 10.41
C LEU A 179 1.67 13.02 9.34
N SER A 180 1.66 14.03 8.46
CA SER A 180 2.55 14.14 7.30
C SER A 180 3.81 14.93 7.62
N GLU A 181 4.98 14.41 7.21
CA GLU A 181 6.24 15.17 7.22
C GLU A 181 6.23 16.33 6.20
N ASN A 182 5.53 16.13 5.06
CA ASN A 182 5.42 17.13 3.99
C ASN A 182 4.02 17.09 3.37
N PRO A 183 3.03 17.81 3.97
CA PRO A 183 1.65 17.81 3.51
C PRO A 183 1.46 18.27 2.05
N GLU A 184 2.25 19.22 1.58
CA GLU A 184 2.15 19.70 0.18
C GLU A 184 2.57 18.62 -0.81
N LEU A 185 3.65 17.89 -0.50
CA LEU A 185 4.14 16.80 -1.31
C LEU A 185 3.20 15.61 -1.27
N GLN A 186 2.72 15.27 -0.07
CA GLN A 186 1.73 14.19 0.10
C GLN A 186 0.45 14.49 -0.69
N ALA A 187 -0.07 15.71 -0.65
CA ALA A 187 -1.24 16.12 -1.42
C ALA A 187 -1.05 15.86 -2.92
N LYS A 188 0.10 16.23 -3.48
CA LYS A 188 0.43 15.98 -4.91
C LYS A 188 0.44 14.48 -5.24
N HIS A 189 1.01 13.65 -4.36
CA HIS A 189 1.05 12.20 -4.57
C HIS A 189 -0.32 11.55 -4.36
N ARG A 190 -1.14 12.04 -3.45
CA ARG A 190 -2.55 11.64 -3.30
C ARG A 190 -3.33 11.90 -4.59
N ASP A 191 -3.21 13.08 -5.18
CA ASP A 191 -3.86 13.40 -6.45
C ASP A 191 -3.35 12.54 -7.60
N ARG A 192 -2.04 12.30 -7.68
CA ARG A 192 -1.45 11.38 -8.65
C ARG A 192 -2.02 9.97 -8.51
N VAL A 193 -2.06 9.42 -7.30
CA VAL A 193 -2.58 8.06 -7.06
C VAL A 193 -4.07 7.99 -7.36
N ARG A 194 -4.87 8.98 -6.97
CA ARG A 194 -6.30 9.06 -7.33
C ARG A 194 -6.53 9.06 -8.85
N SER A 195 -5.65 9.71 -9.61
CA SER A 195 -5.75 9.70 -11.08
C SER A 195 -5.42 8.33 -11.70
N LEU A 196 -4.50 7.56 -11.10
CA LEU A 196 -4.03 6.27 -11.59
C LEU A 196 -4.94 5.11 -11.15
N ALA A 197 -5.33 5.10 -9.88
CA ALA A 197 -6.03 3.98 -9.25
C ALA A 197 -7.53 3.98 -9.57
N ASP A 198 -8.09 2.79 -9.71
CA ASP A 198 -9.53 2.54 -9.64
C ASP A 198 -9.92 2.08 -8.22
N VAL A 199 -8.98 1.39 -7.53
CA VAL A 199 -9.10 1.03 -6.11
C VAL A 199 -7.82 1.41 -5.37
N ILE A 200 -7.98 1.95 -4.16
CA ILE A 200 -6.88 2.26 -3.23
C ILE A 200 -7.02 1.38 -1.99
N ILE A 201 -5.91 0.78 -1.56
CA ILE A 201 -5.79 0.10 -0.27
C ILE A 201 -4.97 1.02 0.62
N PRO A 202 -5.59 1.60 1.66
CA PRO A 202 -4.96 2.55 2.57
C PRO A 202 -4.15 1.85 3.66
N GLY A 203 -3.33 2.62 4.39
CA GLY A 203 -2.55 2.13 5.52
C GLY A 203 -3.40 1.67 6.70
N HIS A 204 -4.52 2.36 6.98
CA HIS A 204 -5.30 2.16 8.21
C HIS A 204 -6.80 2.06 7.98
N GLY A 205 -7.22 1.28 6.97
CA GLY A 205 -8.64 1.10 6.68
C GLY A 205 -8.95 0.14 5.54
N ALA A 206 -10.23 -0.02 5.28
CA ALA A 206 -10.74 -0.87 4.21
C ALA A 206 -10.40 -0.30 2.81
N PRO A 207 -10.27 -1.18 1.79
CA PRO A 207 -10.13 -0.77 0.40
C PRO A 207 -11.32 0.08 -0.08
N PHE A 208 -11.03 1.10 -0.89
CA PHE A 208 -12.05 1.97 -1.46
C PHE A 208 -11.83 2.25 -2.95
N ARG A 209 -12.94 2.48 -3.67
CA ARG A 209 -12.95 2.87 -5.09
C ARG A 209 -12.76 4.36 -5.23
N VAL A 210 -12.07 4.76 -6.29
CA VAL A 210 -12.02 6.14 -6.77
C VAL A 210 -13.05 6.32 -7.87
N ILE A 211 -14.08 7.12 -7.63
CA ILE A 211 -15.11 7.44 -8.60
C ILE A 211 -14.59 8.59 -9.48
N LYS A 212 -14.14 8.23 -10.68
CA LYS A 212 -13.73 9.20 -11.70
C LYS A 212 -14.99 9.71 -12.40
N GLU A 213 -15.29 11.02 -12.31
CA GLU A 213 -16.36 11.60 -13.11
C GLU A 213 -15.98 11.41 -14.59
N ARG A 214 -16.81 10.70 -15.34
CA ARG A 214 -16.67 10.67 -16.80
C ARG A 214 -17.11 12.04 -17.31
N GLU A 215 -16.23 12.76 -18.00
CA GLU A 215 -16.67 13.90 -18.78
C GLU A 215 -17.77 13.41 -19.72
N PRO A 216 -18.91 14.14 -19.82
CA PRO A 216 -19.92 13.79 -20.81
C PRO A 216 -19.26 13.79 -22.20
N ALA A 217 -19.43 12.71 -22.94
CA ALA A 217 -18.97 12.64 -24.32
C ALA A 217 -19.61 13.80 -25.11
N LEU A 218 -18.75 14.68 -25.66
CA LEU A 218 -19.15 15.79 -26.52
C LEU A 218 -19.75 15.26 -27.83
#